data_5152e190dbc2a20d13eff076f159808d
#
_entry.id   5152e190dbc2a20d13eff076f159808d
#
_cell.length_a   1.000
_cell.length_b   1.000
_cell.length_c   1.000
_cell.angle_alpha   90.00
_cell.angle_beta   90.00
_cell.angle_gamma   90.00
#
_symmetry.space_group_name_H-M   'P 1'
#
loop_
_entity.id
_entity.type
_entity.pdbx_description
1 polymer ?
#
loop_
_entity_poly.entity_id
_entity_poly.type
_entity_poly.pdbx_seq_one_letter_code
_entity_poly.pdbx_strand_id
1 'polypeptide(L)'
;MLNNYKEHIRNRPYMSGVDRDKLRVKQTAEVFTPQWLVLEKIDKLDEEEPILFTDHTKTFIDNSCGDGEFLGEVIIRKIERSGCSLEQALSTTYGVDLMEDNVEECKKRIMGPNPTPELRVIVDRNIVCHDGLTYDYKFE
;
A
#
# COMPACT_ATOMS: atom_id res chain seq x y z
N MET A 1 -17.57 -6.77 5.58
CA MET A 1 -16.36 -7.13 4.82
C MET A 1 -15.37 -5.98 4.75
N LEU A 2 -15.76 -4.83 4.20
CA LEU A 2 -14.85 -3.68 4.13
C LEU A 2 -14.42 -3.18 5.51
N ASN A 3 -15.31 -3.18 6.49
CA ASN A 3 -14.95 -2.75 7.85
C ASN A 3 -13.86 -3.62 8.47
N ASN A 4 -13.88 -4.93 8.27
CA ASN A 4 -12.83 -5.82 8.74
C ASN A 4 -11.51 -5.54 8.04
N TYR A 5 -11.56 -5.24 6.76
CA TYR A 5 -10.38 -4.87 6.00
C TYR A 5 -9.78 -3.55 6.49
N LYS A 6 -10.63 -2.53 6.69
CA LYS A 6 -10.20 -1.24 7.25
C LYS A 6 -9.53 -1.41 8.61
N GLU A 7 -10.13 -2.22 9.47
CA GLU A 7 -9.60 -2.48 10.80
C GLU A 7 -8.23 -3.16 10.71
N HIS A 8 -8.10 -4.15 9.83
CA HIS A 8 -6.82 -4.82 9.60
C HIS A 8 -5.75 -3.85 9.13
N ILE A 9 -6.08 -2.98 8.16
CA ILE A 9 -5.15 -1.98 7.62
C ILE A 9 -4.75 -0.96 8.69
N ARG A 10 -5.71 -0.48 9.48
CA ARG A 10 -5.54 0.68 10.36
C ARG A 10 -5.08 0.32 11.78
N ASN A 11 -5.29 -0.91 12.22
CA ASN A 11 -4.89 -1.38 13.54
C ASN A 11 -3.40 -1.76 13.59
N ARG A 12 -2.57 -0.96 12.98
CA ARG A 12 -1.13 -1.13 13.02
C ARG A 12 -0.52 0.14 13.57
N PRO A 13 0.35 0.03 14.59
CA PRO A 13 1.00 1.23 15.12
C PRO A 13 1.88 1.87 14.04
N TYR A 14 2.06 3.17 14.17
CA TYR A 14 3.02 3.90 13.36
C TYR A 14 4.39 3.20 13.48
N MET A 15 5.06 3.00 12.35
CA MET A 15 6.27 2.19 12.22
C MET A 15 6.05 0.70 12.49
N SER A 16 4.81 0.26 12.44
CA SER A 16 4.33 -1.12 12.22
C SER A 16 5.07 -2.24 12.92
N GLY A 17 5.19 -2.19 14.25
CA GLY A 17 5.74 -3.30 15.02
C GLY A 17 7.17 -3.67 14.69
N VAL A 18 7.85 -2.91 13.88
CA VAL A 18 9.27 -3.08 13.60
C VAL A 18 10.02 -1.99 14.34
N ASP A 19 10.83 -2.39 15.32
CA ASP A 19 11.75 -1.49 15.99
C ASP A 19 12.83 -1.09 14.99
N ARG A 20 12.70 0.12 14.46
CA ARG A 20 13.73 0.67 13.58
C ARG A 20 14.86 1.21 14.43
N ASP A 21 16.06 0.66 14.28
CA ASP A 21 17.18 1.33 14.91
C ASP A 21 17.46 2.67 14.19
N LYS A 22 18.05 3.59 14.95
CA LYS A 22 18.31 4.94 14.44
C LYS A 22 19.28 4.94 13.26
N LEU A 23 20.19 3.97 13.21
CA LEU A 23 21.17 3.86 12.14
C LEU A 23 20.50 3.48 10.81
N ARG A 24 19.55 2.54 10.86
CA ARG A 24 18.79 2.14 9.67
C ARG A 24 18.00 3.31 9.09
N VAL A 25 17.26 4.02 9.92
CA VAL A 25 16.50 5.21 9.50
C VAL A 25 17.42 6.24 8.87
N LYS A 26 18.57 6.49 9.49
CA LYS A 26 19.54 7.47 9.01
C LYS A 26 20.18 7.05 7.67
N GLN A 27 20.51 5.76 7.52
CA GLN A 27 21.19 5.25 6.33
C GLN A 27 20.25 5.07 5.13
N THR A 28 19.02 4.67 5.37
CA THR A 28 18.06 4.35 4.31
C THR A 28 17.06 5.48 4.06
N ALA A 29 17.10 6.52 4.89
CA ALA A 29 16.11 7.62 4.85
C ALA A 29 14.66 7.11 4.94
N GLU A 30 14.44 6.03 5.69
CA GLU A 30 13.09 5.50 5.90
C GLU A 30 12.25 6.50 6.68
N VAL A 31 11.20 6.98 6.05
CA VAL A 31 10.22 7.87 6.68
C VAL A 31 8.85 7.22 6.56
N PHE A 32 8.23 6.95 7.71
CA PHE A 32 6.90 6.36 7.76
C PHE A 32 5.88 7.48 7.97
N THR A 33 4.98 7.62 7.02
CA THR A 33 3.96 8.67 7.03
C THR A 33 2.82 8.25 7.97
N PRO A 34 2.44 9.08 8.95
CA PRO A 34 1.35 8.75 9.85
C PRO A 34 0.00 8.72 9.11
N GLN A 35 -0.93 7.92 9.63
CA GLN A 35 -2.22 7.67 9.00
C GLN A 35 -3.00 8.96 8.71
N TRP A 36 -3.02 9.91 9.66
CA TRP A 36 -3.77 11.14 9.47
C TRP A 36 -3.30 11.96 8.26
N LEU A 37 -1.98 11.94 8.00
CA LEU A 37 -1.40 12.65 6.86
C LEU A 37 -1.69 11.93 5.55
N VAL A 38 -1.64 10.59 5.57
CA VAL A 38 -2.02 9.76 4.41
C VAL A 38 -3.47 10.06 4.02
N LEU A 39 -4.38 10.05 4.99
CA LEU A 39 -5.80 10.33 4.76
C LEU A 39 -6.02 11.73 4.20
N GLU A 40 -5.31 12.73 4.73
CA GLU A 40 -5.40 14.10 4.24
C GLU A 40 -4.99 14.19 2.76
N LYS A 41 -3.90 13.52 2.39
CA LYS A 41 -3.42 13.50 1.00
C LYS A 41 -4.39 12.78 0.07
N ILE A 42 -4.94 11.66 0.50
CA ILE A 42 -5.92 10.90 -0.29
C ILE A 42 -7.22 11.68 -0.44
N ASP A 43 -7.69 12.31 0.62
CA ASP A 43 -8.90 13.16 0.56
C ASP A 43 -8.72 14.29 -0.46
N LYS A 44 -7.56 14.92 -0.44
CA LYS A 44 -7.24 15.99 -1.39
C LYS A 44 -7.19 15.47 -2.82
N LEU A 45 -6.56 14.33 -3.03
CA LEU A 45 -6.46 13.71 -4.35
C LEU A 45 -7.84 13.30 -4.89
N ASP A 46 -8.69 12.73 -4.03
CA ASP A 46 -10.06 12.36 -4.39
C ASP A 46 -10.90 13.59 -4.74
N GLU A 47 -10.71 14.68 -4.02
CA GLU A 47 -11.39 15.95 -4.30
C GLU A 47 -10.96 16.54 -5.65
N GLU A 48 -9.67 16.53 -5.95
CA GLU A 48 -9.12 17.10 -7.18
C GLU A 48 -9.34 16.21 -8.41
N GLU A 49 -9.18 14.89 -8.26
CA GLU A 49 -9.29 13.93 -9.35
C GLU A 49 -10.06 12.68 -8.92
N PRO A 50 -11.39 12.79 -8.71
CA PRO A 50 -12.18 11.69 -8.17
C PRO A 50 -12.17 10.43 -9.04
N ILE A 51 -11.93 10.55 -10.34
CA ILE A 51 -11.88 9.39 -11.25
C ILE A 51 -10.81 8.38 -10.85
N LEU A 52 -9.75 8.82 -10.19
CA LEU A 52 -8.70 7.93 -9.72
C LEU A 52 -9.22 6.87 -8.75
N PHE A 53 -10.32 7.17 -8.06
CA PHE A 53 -10.91 6.25 -7.08
C PHE A 53 -12.25 5.67 -7.54
N THR A 54 -13.01 6.40 -8.37
CA THR A 54 -14.28 5.89 -8.88
C THR A 54 -14.11 4.89 -10.01
N ASP A 55 -12.97 4.91 -10.69
CA ASP A 55 -12.60 3.93 -11.71
C ASP A 55 -11.46 3.05 -11.18
N HIS A 56 -11.78 1.82 -10.75
CA HIS A 56 -10.80 0.92 -10.14
C HIS A 56 -9.68 0.50 -11.10
N THR A 57 -9.83 0.73 -12.41
CA THR A 57 -8.78 0.41 -13.37
C THR A 57 -7.63 1.41 -13.37
N LYS A 58 -7.80 2.56 -12.72
CA LYS A 58 -6.72 3.54 -12.58
C LYS A 58 -5.62 2.99 -11.66
N THR A 59 -4.37 3.16 -12.10
CA THR A 59 -3.23 2.59 -11.40
C THR A 59 -2.64 3.57 -10.38
N PHE A 60 -2.17 2.99 -9.26
CA PHE A 60 -1.41 3.71 -8.24
C PHE A 60 -0.06 3.02 -8.06
N ILE A 61 0.99 3.81 -8.00
CA ILE A 61 2.35 3.31 -7.77
C ILE A 61 2.98 4.14 -6.66
N ASP A 62 3.45 3.45 -5.63
CA ASP A 62 4.24 4.07 -4.57
C ASP A 62 5.67 3.53 -4.66
N ASN A 63 6.61 4.37 -5.05
CA ASN A 63 8.00 3.98 -5.27
C ASN A 63 8.83 3.91 -3.97
N SER A 64 8.20 4.16 -2.83
CA SER A 64 8.76 4.00 -1.49
C SER A 64 7.65 3.55 -0.57
N CYS A 65 7.09 2.38 -0.86
CA CYS A 65 5.81 1.97 -0.25
C CYS A 65 5.89 1.63 1.24
N GLY A 66 7.09 1.45 1.78
CA GLY A 66 7.27 1.10 3.17
C GLY A 66 6.46 -0.12 3.55
N ASP A 67 5.78 -0.06 4.68
CA ASP A 67 4.93 -1.13 5.17
C ASP A 67 3.47 -1.04 4.69
N GLY A 68 3.20 -0.20 3.68
CA GLY A 68 1.90 -0.15 3.03
C GLY A 68 0.89 0.84 3.60
N GLU A 69 1.33 1.84 4.36
CA GLU A 69 0.44 2.84 4.95
C GLU A 69 -0.38 3.57 3.89
N PHE A 70 0.29 4.10 2.88
CA PHE A 70 -0.36 4.81 1.78
C PHE A 70 -1.19 3.86 0.90
N LEU A 71 -0.58 2.75 0.49
CA LEU A 71 -1.25 1.80 -0.40
C LEU A 71 -2.50 1.19 0.23
N GLY A 72 -2.47 0.89 1.53
CA GLY A 72 -3.65 0.40 2.24
C GLY A 72 -4.83 1.36 2.14
N GLU A 73 -4.59 2.65 2.35
CA GLU A 73 -5.65 3.66 2.28
C GLU A 73 -6.13 3.88 0.83
N VAL A 74 -5.25 3.78 -0.14
CA VAL A 74 -5.63 3.83 -1.56
C VAL A 74 -6.61 2.69 -1.89
N ILE A 75 -6.30 1.48 -1.46
CA ILE A 75 -7.14 0.31 -1.70
C ILE A 75 -8.52 0.48 -1.06
N ILE A 76 -8.56 0.93 0.19
CA ILE A 76 -9.82 1.22 0.88
C ILE A 76 -10.65 2.23 0.08
N ARG A 77 -10.04 3.33 -0.35
CA ARG A 77 -10.74 4.38 -1.09
C ARG A 77 -11.26 3.87 -2.44
N LYS A 78 -10.49 3.07 -3.16
CA LYS A 78 -10.94 2.43 -4.40
C LYS A 78 -12.19 1.59 -4.18
N ILE A 79 -12.20 0.75 -3.16
CA ILE A 79 -13.34 -0.11 -2.85
C ILE A 79 -14.56 0.74 -2.46
N GLU A 80 -14.37 1.73 -1.62
CA GLU A 80 -15.46 2.61 -1.18
C GLU A 80 -16.07 3.40 -2.34
N ARG A 81 -15.25 3.93 -3.23
CA ARG A 81 -15.70 4.83 -4.29
C ARG A 81 -16.19 4.08 -5.52
N SER A 82 -15.57 2.98 -5.90
CA SER A 82 -15.92 2.24 -7.13
C SER A 82 -16.83 1.04 -6.87
N GLY A 83 -16.85 0.53 -5.64
CA GLY A 83 -17.56 -0.72 -5.31
C GLY A 83 -16.86 -1.98 -5.83
N CYS A 84 -15.59 -1.88 -6.22
CA CYS A 84 -14.84 -3.02 -6.74
C CYS A 84 -14.49 -4.03 -5.64
N SER A 85 -14.06 -5.22 -6.05
CA SER A 85 -13.56 -6.25 -5.15
C SER A 85 -12.15 -5.91 -4.67
N LEU A 86 -11.71 -6.56 -3.60
CA LEU A 86 -10.32 -6.44 -3.14
C LEU A 86 -9.33 -6.87 -4.22
N GLU A 87 -9.60 -7.95 -4.92
CA GLU A 87 -8.75 -8.42 -6.02
C GLU A 87 -8.60 -7.36 -7.11
N GLN A 88 -9.70 -6.72 -7.50
CA GLN A 88 -9.68 -5.65 -8.50
C GLN A 88 -8.87 -4.47 -8.02
N ALA A 89 -9.06 -4.04 -6.78
CA ALA A 89 -8.31 -2.92 -6.22
C ALA A 89 -6.81 -3.22 -6.14
N LEU A 90 -6.44 -4.42 -5.70
CA LEU A 90 -5.03 -4.83 -5.62
C LEU A 90 -4.38 -4.94 -6.99
N SER A 91 -5.11 -5.40 -7.99
CA SER A 91 -4.56 -5.64 -9.34
C SER A 91 -4.00 -4.40 -10.01
N THR A 92 -4.42 -3.22 -9.59
CA THR A 92 -3.98 -1.94 -10.14
C THR A 92 -3.21 -1.09 -9.13
N THR A 93 -2.75 -1.70 -8.04
CA THR A 93 -1.99 -1.02 -6.99
C THR A 93 -0.60 -1.63 -6.91
N TYR A 94 0.43 -0.79 -7.00
CA TYR A 94 1.82 -1.21 -7.13
C TYR A 94 2.68 -0.52 -6.09
N GLY A 95 3.70 -1.22 -5.59
CA GLY A 95 4.63 -0.67 -4.64
C GLY A 95 6.05 -1.18 -4.83
N VAL A 96 7.01 -0.34 -4.52
CA VAL A 96 8.43 -0.67 -4.53
C VAL A 96 9.03 -0.17 -3.23
N ASP A 97 9.82 -0.99 -2.57
CA ASP A 97 10.59 -0.58 -1.40
C ASP A 97 11.94 -1.27 -1.39
N LEU A 98 12.93 -0.60 -0.84
CA LEU A 98 14.31 -1.10 -0.79
C LEU A 98 14.47 -2.23 0.24
N MET A 99 13.65 -2.23 1.29
CA MET A 99 13.80 -3.13 2.43
C MET A 99 12.82 -4.29 2.35
N GLU A 100 13.35 -5.51 2.37
CA GLU A 100 12.56 -6.73 2.23
C GLU A 100 11.51 -6.89 3.33
N ASP A 101 11.83 -6.52 4.57
CA ASP A 101 10.88 -6.60 5.68
C ASP A 101 9.69 -5.65 5.50
N ASN A 102 9.91 -4.47 4.93
CA ASN A 102 8.83 -3.55 4.59
C ASN A 102 7.94 -4.14 3.50
N VAL A 103 8.53 -4.73 2.47
CA VAL A 103 7.80 -5.36 1.38
C VAL A 103 6.88 -6.47 1.91
N GLU A 104 7.40 -7.34 2.77
CA GLU A 104 6.60 -8.42 3.37
C GLU A 104 5.47 -7.89 4.26
N GLU A 105 5.74 -6.87 5.06
CA GLU A 105 4.70 -6.23 5.89
C GLU A 105 3.65 -5.53 5.03
N CYS A 106 4.07 -4.87 3.96
CA CYS A 106 3.15 -4.26 3.01
C CYS A 106 2.21 -5.30 2.38
N LYS A 107 2.77 -6.40 1.90
CA LYS A 107 1.97 -7.50 1.32
C LYS A 107 0.94 -8.04 2.31
N LYS A 108 1.35 -8.34 3.53
CA LYS A 108 0.46 -8.84 4.58
C LYS A 108 -0.66 -7.84 4.89
N ARG A 109 -0.31 -6.57 4.98
CA ARG A 109 -1.26 -5.51 5.28
C ARG A 109 -2.34 -5.43 4.20
N ILE A 110 -1.94 -5.31 2.94
CA ILE A 110 -2.90 -5.06 1.85
C ILE A 110 -3.69 -6.29 1.42
N MET A 111 -3.19 -7.50 1.69
CA MET A 111 -4.00 -8.71 1.48
C MET A 111 -5.20 -8.80 2.43
N GLY A 112 -5.11 -8.15 3.57
CA GLY A 112 -6.20 -8.16 4.56
C GLY A 112 -6.17 -9.37 5.48
N PRO A 113 -7.24 -9.52 6.30
CA PRO A 113 -7.27 -10.56 7.34
C PRO A 113 -7.49 -11.97 6.81
N ASN A 114 -7.94 -12.12 5.58
CA ASN A 114 -8.27 -13.42 4.98
C ASN A 114 -7.49 -13.62 3.67
N PRO A 115 -6.15 -13.77 3.73
CA PRO A 115 -5.36 -13.93 2.53
C PRO A 115 -5.71 -15.22 1.79
N THR A 116 -5.74 -15.15 0.47
CA THR A 116 -5.98 -16.29 -0.41
C THR A 116 -4.80 -16.49 -1.34
N PRO A 117 -4.64 -17.67 -1.97
CA PRO A 117 -3.60 -17.87 -2.98
C PRO A 117 -3.68 -16.86 -4.13
N GLU A 118 -4.87 -16.48 -4.54
CA GLU A 118 -5.11 -15.50 -5.61
C GLU A 118 -4.60 -14.13 -5.21
N LEU A 119 -4.91 -13.68 -3.99
CA LEU A 119 -4.40 -12.41 -3.46
C LEU A 119 -2.88 -12.43 -3.36
N ARG A 120 -2.31 -13.56 -2.92
CA ARG A 120 -0.86 -13.71 -2.80
C ARG A 120 -0.15 -13.55 -4.15
N VAL A 121 -0.70 -14.15 -5.19
CA VAL A 121 -0.15 -14.01 -6.56
C VAL A 121 -0.13 -12.54 -6.97
N ILE A 122 -1.20 -11.82 -6.71
CA ILE A 122 -1.30 -10.40 -7.08
C ILE A 122 -0.25 -9.57 -6.33
N VAL A 123 -0.16 -9.70 -5.01
CA VAL A 123 0.76 -8.87 -4.24
C VAL A 123 2.23 -9.24 -4.49
N ASP A 124 2.53 -10.50 -4.75
CA ASP A 124 3.90 -10.92 -5.09
C ASP A 124 4.37 -10.31 -6.40
N ARG A 125 3.46 -10.12 -7.35
CA ARG A 125 3.76 -9.45 -8.62
C ARG A 125 3.86 -7.94 -8.47
N ASN A 126 2.96 -7.34 -7.71
CA ASN A 126 2.78 -5.89 -7.68
C ASN A 126 3.59 -5.17 -6.62
N ILE A 127 4.04 -5.86 -5.59
CA ILE A 127 4.84 -5.27 -4.51
C ILE A 127 6.21 -5.91 -4.54
N VAL A 128 7.23 -5.12 -4.86
CA VAL A 128 8.58 -5.65 -5.11
C VAL A 128 9.63 -5.00 -4.22
N CYS A 129 10.64 -5.79 -3.88
CA CYS A 129 11.81 -5.32 -3.15
C CYS A 129 12.88 -4.91 -4.17
N HIS A 130 13.05 -3.61 -4.33
CA HIS A 130 14.01 -3.06 -5.27
C HIS A 130 14.30 -1.61 -4.93
N ASP A 131 15.40 -1.06 -5.48
CA ASP A 131 15.64 0.37 -5.41
C ASP A 131 14.69 1.09 -6.36
N GLY A 132 13.82 1.95 -5.82
CA GLY A 132 12.83 2.67 -6.60
C GLY A 132 13.41 3.57 -7.69
N LEU A 133 14.69 3.95 -7.56
CA LEU A 133 15.36 4.80 -8.55
C LEU A 133 15.87 4.00 -9.76
N THR A 134 16.07 2.68 -9.62
CA THR A 134 16.67 1.84 -10.66
C THR A 134 15.74 0.75 -11.19
N TYR A 135 14.61 0.52 -10.51
CA TYR A 135 13.64 -0.48 -10.95
C TYR A 135 13.02 -0.09 -12.29
N ASP A 136 12.78 -1.05 -13.17
CA ASP A 136 12.22 -0.80 -14.51
C ASP A 136 10.69 -0.63 -14.53
N TYR A 137 10.02 -0.84 -13.41
CA TYR A 137 8.55 -0.69 -13.24
C TYR A 137 7.72 -1.59 -14.16
N LYS A 138 8.24 -2.75 -14.51
CA LYS A 138 7.50 -3.72 -15.33
C LYS A 138 6.61 -4.65 -14.51
N PHE A 139 6.92 -4.88 -13.26
CA PHE A 139 6.14 -5.73 -12.34
C PHE A 139 5.82 -7.12 -12.94
N GLU A 140 6.85 -7.79 -13.36
CA GLU A 140 6.74 -9.14 -13.94
C GLU A 140 7.02 -10.23 -12.94
#